data_bd350fc9d47d55716b5e3e4a87362025
#
_entry.id   bd350fc9d47d55716b5e3e4a87362025
#
_cell.length_a   1.000
_cell.length_b   1.000
_cell.length_c   1.000
_cell.angle_alpha   90.00
_cell.angle_beta   90.00
_cell.angle_gamma   90.00
#
_symmetry.space_group_name_H-M   'P 1'
#
loop_
_entity.id
_entity.type
_entity.pdbx_description
1 polymer ?
#
loop_
_entity_poly.entity_id
_entity_poly.type
_entity_poly.pdbx_seq_one_letter_code
_entity_poly.pdbx_strand_id
1 'polypeptide(L)'
;MTFFKTSLFAALFTTSAFVIHPALAAENFGKTYQPVAPVGQTQTQVVYYRDASNTSGGAAHIYVDNEFHDALLPGGFTTFCLAPGKHNLGAYQNDAPEYRGKEQGYNVEMSGGQTYFVRVSHTLNAVPEARTREQAEKDLAGLREQTHVLSRASSVEACKNLAPQYKDYTLSGDVMFRFGQSSEKGVSAQGHQAVKDLVATIKRENVELKQIQVIGHTDAIGSDRSNYALGLKRAQTVRTMLAENGLPARLMSASSVGSSEPVVNDCAASSKKALIACNAPNRRVVVRVSGDQDVSAQAQK
;
A
#
# COMPACT_ATOMS: atom_id res chain seq x y z
N MET A 1 -36.71 9.38 88.05
CA MET A 1 -37.10 8.72 86.82
C MET A 1 -36.57 9.63 85.65
N THR A 2 -35.40 9.36 85.15
CA THR A 2 -34.72 10.18 84.13
C THR A 2 -34.40 9.25 82.98
N PHE A 3 -35.05 9.44 81.83
CA PHE A 3 -34.85 8.67 80.62
C PHE A 3 -33.68 9.28 79.88
N PHE A 4 -32.57 8.51 79.68
CA PHE A 4 -31.48 8.83 78.76
C PHE A 4 -31.88 8.42 77.34
N LYS A 5 -31.92 9.38 76.41
CA LYS A 5 -32.02 9.15 74.98
C LYS A 5 -30.61 9.02 74.40
N THR A 6 -30.24 7.82 74.00
CA THR A 6 -29.03 7.55 73.21
C THR A 6 -29.28 7.88 71.77
N SER A 7 -28.61 8.91 71.23
CA SER A 7 -28.61 9.20 69.80
C SER A 7 -27.52 8.37 69.09
N LEU A 8 -27.95 7.55 68.16
CA LEU A 8 -27.04 6.75 67.33
C LEU A 8 -26.62 7.61 66.10
N PHE A 9 -25.36 8.02 66.04
CA PHE A 9 -24.79 8.67 64.87
C PHE A 9 -24.34 7.60 63.88
N ALA A 10 -25.04 7.48 62.75
CA ALA A 10 -24.62 6.66 61.63
C ALA A 10 -23.58 7.47 60.80
N ALA A 11 -22.34 7.06 60.84
CA ALA A 11 -21.30 7.59 59.99
C ALA A 11 -21.42 6.95 58.57
N LEU A 12 -21.83 7.72 57.55
CA LEU A 12 -21.76 7.32 56.17
C LEU A 12 -20.27 7.40 55.72
N PHE A 13 -19.65 6.26 55.57
CA PHE A 13 -18.38 6.14 54.85
C PHE A 13 -18.68 6.18 53.33
N THR A 14 -18.42 7.31 52.67
CA THR A 14 -18.42 7.39 51.21
C THR A 14 -17.08 6.81 50.72
N THR A 15 -17.10 5.59 50.23
CA THR A 15 -15.96 5.01 49.50
C THR A 15 -15.85 5.68 48.16
N SER A 16 -14.94 6.65 48.03
CA SER A 16 -14.52 7.19 46.74
C SER A 16 -13.79 6.08 45.97
N ALA A 17 -14.43 5.49 44.99
CA ALA A 17 -13.80 4.60 44.05
C ALA A 17 -12.81 5.43 43.21
N PHE A 18 -11.51 5.32 43.48
CA PHE A 18 -10.47 5.80 42.57
C PHE A 18 -10.56 4.98 41.29
N VAL A 19 -11.14 5.54 40.26
CA VAL A 19 -11.04 5.00 38.90
C VAL A 19 -9.59 5.23 38.45
N ILE A 20 -8.77 4.21 38.60
CA ILE A 20 -7.43 4.17 38.02
C ILE A 20 -7.65 4.09 36.52
N HIS A 21 -7.56 5.22 35.83
CA HIS A 21 -7.43 5.23 34.38
C HIS A 21 -6.07 4.61 34.07
N PRO A 22 -6.01 3.51 33.30
CA PRO A 22 -4.72 3.06 32.79
C PRO A 22 -4.17 4.22 31.97
N ALA A 23 -3.03 4.78 32.40
CA ALA A 23 -2.26 5.67 31.56
C ALA A 23 -2.02 4.89 30.27
N LEU A 24 -2.57 5.35 29.14
CA LEU A 24 -2.24 4.85 27.82
C LEU A 24 -0.74 5.09 27.67
N ALA A 25 0.06 4.06 27.94
CA ALA A 25 1.48 4.07 27.60
C ALA A 25 1.53 4.39 26.10
N ALA A 26 2.15 5.50 25.74
CA ALA A 26 2.32 5.87 24.35
C ALA A 26 2.91 4.68 23.62
N GLU A 27 2.17 4.12 22.65
CA GLU A 27 2.65 2.95 21.92
C GLU A 27 3.91 3.39 21.16
N ASN A 28 5.04 2.76 21.46
CA ASN A 28 6.31 3.03 20.75
C ASN A 28 6.26 2.63 19.29
N PHE A 29 5.21 1.94 18.87
CA PHE A 29 5.05 1.40 17.55
C PHE A 29 3.73 1.81 16.91
N GLY A 30 3.81 2.25 15.66
CA GLY A 30 2.69 2.56 14.79
C GLY A 30 2.20 1.36 13.98
N LYS A 31 1.98 1.57 12.69
CA LYS A 31 1.42 0.59 11.76
C LYS A 31 2.40 -0.55 11.47
N THR A 32 1.84 -1.73 11.20
CA THR A 32 2.62 -2.85 10.64
C THR A 32 3.12 -2.48 9.24
N TYR A 33 4.35 -2.93 8.91
CA TYR A 33 4.95 -2.67 7.62
C TYR A 33 4.03 -3.09 6.46
N GLN A 34 3.97 -2.23 5.49
CA GLN A 34 3.40 -2.48 4.17
C GLN A 34 4.43 -2.06 3.11
N PRO A 35 4.50 -2.75 1.96
CA PRO A 35 5.41 -2.37 0.89
C PRO A 35 5.31 -0.88 0.56
N VAL A 36 6.45 -0.19 0.61
CA VAL A 36 6.51 1.25 0.41
C VAL A 36 6.27 1.61 -1.06
N ALA A 37 5.50 2.68 -1.27
CA ALA A 37 5.29 3.23 -2.61
C ALA A 37 6.57 3.88 -3.15
N PRO A 38 6.80 3.87 -4.48
CA PRO A 38 7.99 4.47 -5.09
C PRO A 38 8.02 5.99 -4.91
N VAL A 39 9.21 6.57 -4.97
CA VAL A 39 9.44 8.02 -4.97
C VAL A 39 9.92 8.49 -6.34
N GLY A 40 9.80 9.81 -6.60
CA GLY A 40 10.27 10.42 -7.85
C GLY A 40 11.79 10.52 -7.92
N GLN A 41 12.32 10.87 -9.10
CA GLN A 41 13.77 10.97 -9.38
C GLN A 41 14.49 12.03 -8.54
N THR A 42 13.75 12.95 -7.91
CA THR A 42 14.30 14.00 -7.05
C THR A 42 14.53 13.56 -5.61
N GLN A 43 14.09 12.35 -5.26
CA GLN A 43 14.26 11.76 -3.93
C GLN A 43 14.77 10.33 -4.03
N THR A 44 15.51 9.90 -3.01
CA THR A 44 15.80 8.50 -2.73
C THR A 44 15.12 8.12 -1.42
N GLN A 45 14.54 6.92 -1.35
CA GLN A 45 13.83 6.43 -0.18
C GLN A 45 14.68 5.43 0.59
N VAL A 46 14.69 5.55 1.91
CA VAL A 46 15.37 4.61 2.82
C VAL A 46 14.34 3.97 3.73
N VAL A 47 14.33 2.65 3.79
CA VAL A 47 13.62 1.86 4.80
C VAL A 47 14.67 1.27 5.72
N TYR A 48 14.78 1.83 6.92
CA TYR A 48 15.74 1.39 7.93
C TYR A 48 15.02 0.54 8.97
N TYR A 49 15.52 -0.67 9.28
CA TYR A 49 14.81 -1.58 10.18
C TYR A 49 15.73 -2.39 11.08
N ARG A 50 15.17 -2.84 12.19
CA ARG A 50 15.81 -3.72 13.16
C ARG A 50 14.97 -4.97 13.38
N ASP A 51 15.54 -6.14 13.14
CA ASP A 51 14.85 -7.42 13.35
C ASP A 51 14.34 -7.56 14.78
N ALA A 52 13.18 -8.18 14.95
CA ALA A 52 12.61 -8.45 16.26
C ALA A 52 13.51 -9.36 17.13
N SER A 53 14.30 -10.22 16.49
CA SER A 53 15.28 -11.10 17.16
C SER A 53 16.56 -10.38 17.57
N ASN A 54 16.82 -9.18 17.06
CA ASN A 54 17.98 -8.37 17.43
C ASN A 54 17.70 -7.61 18.73
N THR A 55 17.75 -8.31 19.85
CA THR A 55 17.45 -7.77 21.19
C THR A 55 18.69 -7.31 21.95
N SER A 56 19.88 -7.42 21.37
CA SER A 56 21.14 -7.01 22.00
C SER A 56 21.21 -5.51 22.21
N GLY A 57 21.67 -5.06 23.37
CA GLY A 57 21.79 -3.65 23.70
C GLY A 57 20.45 -2.93 23.85
N GLY A 58 20.47 -1.60 23.92
CA GLY A 58 19.30 -0.74 23.98
C GLY A 58 18.73 -0.45 22.60
N ALA A 59 18.11 0.76 22.44
CA ALA A 59 17.69 1.23 21.15
C ALA A 59 18.87 1.40 20.18
N ALA A 60 18.67 1.09 18.93
CA ALA A 60 19.64 1.37 17.87
C ALA A 60 19.44 2.81 17.39
N HIS A 61 20.38 3.68 17.71
CA HIS A 61 20.36 5.07 17.27
C HIS A 61 20.80 5.15 15.81
N ILE A 62 19.93 5.67 14.97
CA ILE A 62 20.12 5.81 13.54
C ILE A 62 20.63 7.22 13.26
N TYR A 63 21.72 7.30 12.51
CA TYR A 63 22.33 8.54 12.07
C TYR A 63 22.28 8.64 10.55
N VAL A 64 21.97 9.84 10.06
CA VAL A 64 21.98 10.20 8.64
C VAL A 64 22.86 11.44 8.51
N ASP A 65 23.89 11.35 7.68
CA ASP A 65 24.88 12.42 7.47
C ASP A 65 25.46 12.96 8.79
N ASN A 66 25.79 12.04 9.71
CA ASN A 66 26.32 12.29 11.04
C ASN A 66 25.34 13.01 12.02
N GLU A 67 24.07 13.13 11.66
CA GLU A 67 23.04 13.72 12.52
C GLU A 67 22.05 12.65 12.98
N PHE A 68 21.59 12.74 14.23
CA PHE A 68 20.64 11.79 14.80
C PHE A 68 19.29 11.87 14.08
N HIS A 69 18.80 10.71 13.62
CA HIS A 69 17.50 10.62 12.97
C HIS A 69 16.45 9.91 13.84
N ASP A 70 16.75 8.72 14.32
CA ASP A 70 15.76 7.87 15.02
C ASP A 70 16.42 6.91 16.01
N ALA A 71 15.62 6.25 16.84
CA ALA A 71 16.05 5.23 17.79
C ALA A 71 15.17 3.98 17.64
N LEU A 72 15.64 2.98 16.89
CA LEU A 72 14.90 1.77 16.60
C LEU A 72 14.97 0.74 17.73
N LEU A 73 13.81 0.37 18.25
CA LEU A 73 13.64 -0.78 19.12
C LEU A 73 13.61 -2.09 18.29
N PRO A 74 13.88 -3.26 18.90
CA PRO A 74 13.70 -4.54 18.23
C PRO A 74 12.30 -4.68 17.63
N GLY A 75 12.22 -5.05 16.36
CA GLY A 75 10.95 -5.12 15.62
C GLY A 75 10.46 -3.80 15.05
N GLY A 76 11.26 -2.72 15.16
CA GLY A 76 10.94 -1.40 14.63
C GLY A 76 11.53 -1.13 13.25
N PHE A 77 10.82 -0.32 12.45
CA PHE A 77 11.36 0.27 11.23
C PHE A 77 10.99 1.76 11.16
N THR A 78 11.75 2.50 10.37
CA THR A 78 11.48 3.88 9.98
C THR A 78 11.65 4.04 8.48
N THR A 79 10.90 4.97 7.88
CA THR A 79 10.99 5.28 6.45
C THR A 79 11.18 6.79 6.28
N PHE A 80 12.17 7.17 5.50
CA PHE A 80 12.47 8.57 5.23
C PHE A 80 13.05 8.74 3.82
N CYS A 81 13.13 9.97 3.36
CA CYS A 81 13.71 10.30 2.06
C CYS A 81 14.87 11.28 2.18
N LEU A 82 15.76 11.22 1.19
CA LEU A 82 16.93 12.06 1.03
C LEU A 82 16.97 12.61 -0.40
N ALA A 83 17.72 13.66 -0.66
CA ALA A 83 18.08 14.02 -2.00
C ALA A 83 19.00 12.93 -2.61
N PRO A 84 18.98 12.67 -3.94
CA PRO A 84 19.97 11.78 -4.55
C PRO A 84 21.40 12.29 -4.36
N GLY A 85 22.34 11.38 -4.12
CA GLY A 85 23.73 11.73 -3.90
C GLY A 85 24.45 10.87 -2.87
N LYS A 86 25.56 11.38 -2.34
CA LYS A 86 26.35 10.70 -1.31
C LYS A 86 25.81 10.99 0.06
N HIS A 87 25.52 9.92 0.79
CA HIS A 87 25.04 9.99 2.17
C HIS A 87 25.82 9.07 3.09
N ASN A 88 25.83 9.41 4.37
CA ASN A 88 26.43 8.59 5.42
C ASN A 88 25.32 8.04 6.30
N LEU A 89 25.19 6.71 6.40
CA LEU A 89 24.20 6.04 7.23
C LEU A 89 24.88 5.32 8.40
N GLY A 90 24.47 5.60 9.62
CA GLY A 90 24.99 4.98 10.84
C GLY A 90 23.91 4.30 11.65
N ALA A 91 24.30 3.25 12.40
CA ALA A 91 23.50 2.65 13.45
C ALA A 91 24.40 2.27 14.62
N TYR A 92 24.04 2.71 15.82
CA TYR A 92 24.80 2.38 17.01
C TYR A 92 23.87 2.05 18.18
N GLN A 93 24.06 0.88 18.78
CA GLN A 93 23.25 0.44 19.91
C GLN A 93 23.83 1.02 21.22
N ASN A 94 22.97 1.50 22.11
CA ASN A 94 23.36 2.13 23.37
C ASN A 94 24.29 3.35 23.21
N ASP A 95 24.05 4.19 22.21
CA ASP A 95 24.95 5.29 21.87
C ASP A 95 24.79 6.52 22.76
N ALA A 96 23.65 6.75 23.39
CA ALA A 96 23.46 7.89 24.27
C ALA A 96 24.15 7.66 25.64
N PRO A 97 24.88 8.67 26.18
CA PRO A 97 25.06 10.04 25.68
C PRO A 97 26.28 10.27 24.77
N GLU A 98 26.98 9.21 24.38
CA GLU A 98 28.31 9.31 23.75
C GLU A 98 28.26 9.69 22.26
N TYR A 99 27.14 9.46 21.57
CA TYR A 99 26.90 9.78 20.15
C TYR A 99 27.94 9.22 19.17
N ARG A 100 28.52 8.04 19.46
CA ARG A 100 29.56 7.41 18.63
C ARG A 100 29.04 6.98 17.25
N GLY A 101 27.74 6.70 17.13
CA GLY A 101 27.13 6.26 15.89
C GLY A 101 27.24 7.27 14.75
N LYS A 102 27.36 8.56 15.05
CA LYS A 102 27.58 9.62 14.05
C LYS A 102 28.97 9.55 13.39
N GLU A 103 29.95 8.92 14.04
CA GLU A 103 31.34 8.83 13.59
C GLU A 103 31.61 7.53 12.82
N GLN A 104 30.70 6.55 12.90
CA GLN A 104 30.86 5.19 12.38
C GLN A 104 29.86 4.87 11.27
N GLY A 105 29.58 5.84 10.41
CA GLY A 105 28.62 5.65 9.33
C GLY A 105 29.20 4.90 8.14
N TYR A 106 28.30 4.42 7.30
CA TYR A 106 28.58 3.81 6.00
C TYR A 106 28.26 4.79 4.88
N ASN A 107 29.26 5.12 4.07
CA ASN A 107 29.09 5.99 2.91
C ASN A 107 28.45 5.23 1.75
N VAL A 108 27.37 5.76 1.22
CA VAL A 108 26.61 5.18 0.11
C VAL A 108 26.25 6.24 -0.92
N GLU A 109 26.39 5.90 -2.19
CA GLU A 109 25.86 6.72 -3.31
C GLU A 109 24.43 6.27 -3.59
N MET A 110 23.48 7.19 -3.50
CA MET A 110 22.05 6.91 -3.66
C MET A 110 21.48 7.58 -4.90
N SER A 111 20.83 6.78 -5.75
CA SER A 111 20.19 7.25 -6.98
C SER A 111 18.75 7.67 -6.75
N GLY A 112 18.28 8.68 -7.48
CA GLY A 112 16.89 9.12 -7.45
C GLY A 112 15.93 8.02 -7.93
N GLY A 113 14.72 8.03 -7.38
CA GLY A 113 13.67 7.06 -7.70
C GLY A 113 13.87 5.67 -7.09
N GLN A 114 14.96 5.46 -6.35
CA GLN A 114 15.29 4.16 -5.75
C GLN A 114 14.87 4.08 -4.28
N THR A 115 14.57 2.85 -3.84
CA THR A 115 14.36 2.53 -2.42
C THR A 115 15.51 1.65 -1.94
N TYR A 116 16.17 2.09 -0.90
CA TYR A 116 17.25 1.39 -0.22
C TYR A 116 16.76 0.77 1.08
N PHE A 117 17.02 -0.51 1.27
CA PHE A 117 16.67 -1.22 2.49
C PHE A 117 17.93 -1.45 3.31
N VAL A 118 17.90 -0.99 4.57
CA VAL A 118 19.04 -1.00 5.46
C VAL A 118 18.66 -1.65 6.77
N ARG A 119 19.35 -2.73 7.12
CA ARG A 119 19.14 -3.46 8.36
C ARG A 119 20.17 -3.07 9.41
N VAL A 120 19.72 -2.87 10.64
CA VAL A 120 20.63 -2.79 11.80
C VAL A 120 21.33 -4.14 11.97
N SER A 121 22.66 -4.13 12.02
CA SER A 121 23.44 -5.35 12.16
C SER A 121 23.09 -6.12 13.44
N HIS A 122 23.11 -7.43 13.38
CA HIS A 122 23.01 -8.29 14.57
C HIS A 122 24.27 -8.24 15.44
N THR A 123 25.40 -7.84 14.86
CA THR A 123 26.63 -7.59 15.61
C THR A 123 26.56 -6.21 16.23
N LEU A 124 26.76 -6.13 17.55
CA LEU A 124 26.70 -4.89 18.30
C LEU A 124 27.65 -3.85 17.68
N ASN A 125 27.12 -2.67 17.40
CA ASN A 125 27.86 -1.54 16.86
C ASN A 125 28.61 -1.79 15.54
N ALA A 126 28.15 -2.76 14.74
CA ALA A 126 28.67 -3.00 13.41
C ALA A 126 28.00 -2.09 12.37
N VAL A 127 28.65 -2.01 11.21
CA VAL A 127 28.12 -1.28 10.04
C VAL A 127 26.75 -1.83 9.66
N PRO A 128 25.76 -0.96 9.36
CA PRO A 128 24.46 -1.39 8.89
C PRO A 128 24.54 -2.18 7.58
N GLU A 129 23.61 -3.08 7.38
CA GLU A 129 23.62 -4.03 6.28
C GLU A 129 22.64 -3.60 5.19
N ALA A 130 23.14 -3.38 3.96
CA ALA A 130 22.28 -3.23 2.79
C ALA A 130 21.57 -4.56 2.47
N ARG A 131 20.27 -4.50 2.15
CA ARG A 131 19.45 -5.67 1.81
C ARG A 131 18.79 -5.47 0.45
N THR A 132 18.61 -6.55 -0.30
CA THR A 132 17.75 -6.50 -1.47
C THR A 132 16.30 -6.31 -1.06
N ARG A 133 15.46 -5.73 -1.92
CA ARG A 133 14.02 -5.57 -1.64
C ARG A 133 13.37 -6.90 -1.23
N GLU A 134 13.66 -7.96 -1.97
CA GLU A 134 13.07 -9.28 -1.69
C GLU A 134 13.44 -9.83 -0.30
N GLN A 135 14.69 -9.64 0.13
CA GLN A 135 15.14 -10.04 1.45
C GLN A 135 14.51 -9.16 2.53
N ALA A 136 14.55 -7.85 2.33
CA ALA A 136 14.05 -6.87 3.29
C ALA A 136 12.54 -7.00 3.51
N GLU A 137 11.73 -7.22 2.47
CA GLU A 137 10.28 -7.39 2.62
C GLU A 137 9.91 -8.68 3.37
N LYS A 138 10.75 -9.72 3.29
CA LYS A 138 10.61 -10.91 4.16
C LYS A 138 10.95 -10.58 5.61
N ASP A 139 12.05 -9.87 5.84
CA ASP A 139 12.50 -9.48 7.18
C ASP A 139 11.51 -8.49 7.84
N LEU A 140 10.95 -7.56 7.07
CA LEU A 140 10.01 -6.53 7.50
C LEU A 140 8.59 -7.07 7.78
N ALA A 141 8.27 -8.28 7.32
CA ALA A 141 6.96 -8.87 7.53
C ALA A 141 6.62 -8.96 9.02
N GLY A 142 5.60 -8.21 9.45
CA GLY A 142 5.17 -8.12 10.85
C GLY A 142 5.91 -7.09 11.71
N LEU A 143 6.96 -6.43 11.21
CA LEU A 143 7.59 -5.31 11.91
C LEU A 143 6.66 -4.10 11.94
N ARG A 144 6.85 -3.22 12.92
CA ARG A 144 6.01 -2.04 13.15
C ARG A 144 6.81 -0.76 13.01
N GLU A 145 6.16 0.27 12.47
CA GLU A 145 6.75 1.59 12.36
C GLU A 145 7.12 2.16 13.75
N GLN A 146 8.36 2.63 13.90
CA GLN A 146 8.77 3.33 15.13
C GLN A 146 8.08 4.69 15.18
N THR A 147 7.41 4.97 16.31
CA THR A 147 6.76 6.26 16.56
C THR A 147 7.65 7.14 17.45
N HIS A 148 7.34 8.43 17.54
CA HIS A 148 8.07 9.43 18.34
C HIS A 148 9.48 9.75 17.84
N VAL A 149 9.63 9.85 16.53
CA VAL A 149 10.88 10.29 15.90
C VAL A 149 11.12 11.77 16.16
N LEU A 150 12.21 12.09 16.85
CA LEU A 150 12.73 13.45 16.98
C LEU A 150 13.98 13.58 16.12
N SER A 151 13.81 13.60 14.80
CA SER A 151 14.93 13.74 13.87
C SER A 151 15.59 15.12 14.04
N ARG A 152 16.92 15.09 14.07
CA ARG A 152 17.79 16.28 13.93
C ARG A 152 18.56 16.25 12.62
N ALA A 153 18.38 15.19 11.82
CA ALA A 153 19.05 15.03 10.54
C ALA A 153 18.46 16.01 9.52
N SER A 154 19.22 17.03 9.19
CA SER A 154 18.80 18.14 8.32
C SER A 154 18.60 17.71 6.86
N SER A 155 19.27 16.63 6.43
CA SER A 155 19.12 16.05 5.10
C SER A 155 17.87 15.18 4.93
N VAL A 156 17.20 14.82 6.03
CA VAL A 156 16.01 13.96 5.99
C VAL A 156 14.77 14.75 5.62
N GLU A 157 14.04 14.22 4.65
CA GLU A 157 12.78 14.78 4.16
C GLU A 157 11.62 13.78 4.29
N ALA A 158 10.39 14.30 4.32
CA ALA A 158 9.21 13.48 4.11
C ALA A 158 9.19 12.93 2.67
N CYS A 159 8.90 11.64 2.52
CA CYS A 159 8.82 11.02 1.20
C CYS A 159 7.62 11.55 0.41
N LYS A 160 7.87 12.05 -0.79
CA LYS A 160 6.85 12.40 -1.80
C LYS A 160 6.62 11.19 -2.68
N ASN A 161 5.83 10.25 -2.15
CA ASN A 161 5.53 9.03 -2.86
C ASN A 161 4.77 9.32 -4.16
N LEU A 162 5.18 8.66 -5.22
CA LEU A 162 4.42 8.69 -6.47
C LEU A 162 3.09 7.97 -6.24
N ALA A 163 1.99 8.62 -6.62
CA ALA A 163 0.73 7.91 -6.74
C ALA A 163 0.94 6.72 -7.69
N PRO A 164 0.38 5.54 -7.39
CA PRO A 164 0.48 4.42 -8.30
C PRO A 164 0.01 4.86 -9.69
N GLN A 165 0.90 4.78 -10.67
CA GLN A 165 0.53 5.06 -12.05
C GLN A 165 -0.26 3.87 -12.54
N TYR A 166 -1.55 4.11 -12.79
CA TYR A 166 -2.43 3.11 -13.36
C TYR A 166 -2.72 3.45 -14.81
N LYS A 167 -2.67 2.44 -15.67
CA LYS A 167 -3.17 2.51 -17.03
C LYS A 167 -4.42 1.67 -17.14
N ASP A 168 -5.50 2.28 -17.60
CA ASP A 168 -6.79 1.63 -17.79
C ASP A 168 -6.95 1.18 -19.24
N TYR A 169 -7.29 -0.10 -19.40
CA TYR A 169 -7.67 -0.70 -20.67
C TYR A 169 -9.13 -1.11 -20.60
N THR A 170 -9.92 -0.67 -21.57
CA THR A 170 -11.36 -0.92 -21.58
C THR A 170 -11.73 -2.02 -22.59
N LEU A 171 -12.40 -3.05 -22.10
CA LEU A 171 -13.05 -4.08 -22.91
C LEU A 171 -14.56 -3.80 -22.97
N SER A 172 -15.10 -3.58 -24.17
CA SER A 172 -16.54 -3.40 -24.35
C SER A 172 -17.30 -4.64 -23.93
N GLY A 173 -18.33 -4.49 -23.07
CA GLY A 173 -19.16 -5.59 -22.60
C GLY A 173 -19.92 -6.28 -23.73
N ASP A 174 -20.33 -5.54 -24.73
CA ASP A 174 -21.10 -6.06 -25.89
C ASP A 174 -20.19 -6.80 -26.88
N VAL A 175 -18.90 -6.47 -26.94
CA VAL A 175 -17.88 -7.24 -27.67
C VAL A 175 -17.50 -8.50 -26.90
N MET A 176 -17.32 -8.38 -25.59
CA MET A 176 -16.90 -9.48 -24.73
C MET A 176 -17.97 -10.56 -24.60
N PHE A 177 -19.19 -10.18 -24.24
CA PHE A 177 -20.24 -11.12 -23.82
C PHE A 177 -21.46 -11.01 -24.70
N ARG A 178 -22.07 -12.15 -25.02
CA ARG A 178 -23.43 -12.18 -25.54
C ARG A 178 -24.39 -11.55 -24.53
N PHE A 179 -25.47 -10.99 -25.00
CA PHE A 179 -26.44 -10.27 -24.15
C PHE A 179 -26.86 -11.10 -22.92
N GLY A 180 -26.79 -10.49 -21.75
CA GLY A 180 -27.13 -11.12 -20.47
C GLY A 180 -26.13 -12.17 -19.97
N GLN A 181 -25.06 -12.47 -20.70
CA GLN A 181 -24.06 -13.46 -20.31
C GLN A 181 -22.92 -12.85 -19.49
N SER A 182 -22.32 -13.70 -18.66
CA SER A 182 -21.18 -13.34 -17.81
C SER A 182 -20.16 -14.47 -17.64
N SER A 183 -20.45 -15.67 -18.13
CA SER A 183 -19.56 -16.82 -18.07
C SER A 183 -18.69 -16.91 -19.32
N GLU A 184 -17.59 -17.65 -19.25
CA GLU A 184 -16.67 -17.86 -20.36
C GLU A 184 -17.34 -18.45 -21.60
N LYS A 185 -18.28 -19.40 -21.43
CA LYS A 185 -19.10 -19.95 -22.51
C LYS A 185 -19.94 -18.91 -23.25
N GLY A 186 -20.23 -17.79 -22.59
CA GLY A 186 -20.95 -16.65 -23.16
C GLY A 186 -20.03 -15.61 -23.81
N VAL A 187 -18.71 -15.77 -23.76
CA VAL A 187 -17.75 -14.88 -24.42
C VAL A 187 -17.79 -15.11 -25.92
N SER A 188 -17.78 -14.01 -26.68
CA SER A 188 -17.76 -14.05 -28.15
C SER A 188 -16.35 -14.40 -28.67
N ALA A 189 -16.25 -14.85 -29.93
CA ALA A 189 -14.94 -15.02 -30.57
C ALA A 189 -14.13 -13.73 -30.62
N GLN A 190 -14.79 -12.58 -30.82
CA GLN A 190 -14.17 -11.26 -30.78
C GLN A 190 -13.69 -10.92 -29.37
N GLY A 191 -14.45 -11.30 -28.32
CA GLY A 191 -14.06 -11.14 -26.92
C GLY A 191 -12.80 -11.93 -26.57
N HIS A 192 -12.68 -13.18 -27.03
CA HIS A 192 -11.46 -13.97 -26.84
C HIS A 192 -10.26 -13.31 -27.52
N GLN A 193 -10.43 -12.78 -28.74
CA GLN A 193 -9.35 -12.08 -29.44
C GLN A 193 -8.97 -10.79 -28.72
N ALA A 194 -9.95 -9.98 -28.29
CA ALA A 194 -9.71 -8.75 -27.56
C ALA A 194 -8.88 -8.96 -26.27
N VAL A 195 -9.13 -10.07 -25.55
CA VAL A 195 -8.31 -10.42 -24.37
C VAL A 195 -6.88 -10.79 -24.75
N LYS A 196 -6.67 -11.55 -25.82
CA LYS A 196 -5.31 -11.89 -26.30
C LYS A 196 -4.53 -10.64 -26.70
N ASP A 197 -5.17 -9.74 -27.45
CA ASP A 197 -4.56 -8.49 -27.90
C ASP A 197 -4.23 -7.58 -26.70
N LEU A 198 -5.12 -7.54 -25.71
CA LEU A 198 -4.88 -6.80 -24.47
C LEU A 198 -3.68 -7.37 -23.69
N VAL A 199 -3.59 -8.69 -23.55
CA VAL A 199 -2.44 -9.34 -22.87
C VAL A 199 -1.13 -9.02 -23.61
N ALA A 200 -1.11 -9.09 -24.93
CA ALA A 200 0.06 -8.73 -25.74
C ALA A 200 0.45 -7.26 -25.52
N THR A 201 -0.53 -6.36 -25.48
CA THR A 201 -0.33 -4.94 -25.24
C THR A 201 0.24 -4.69 -23.83
N ILE A 202 -0.36 -5.27 -22.79
CA ILE A 202 0.12 -5.13 -21.40
C ILE A 202 1.57 -5.62 -21.27
N LYS A 203 1.90 -6.79 -21.86
CA LYS A 203 3.26 -7.35 -21.81
C LYS A 203 4.29 -6.47 -22.56
N ARG A 204 3.89 -5.84 -23.65
CA ARG A 204 4.77 -4.95 -24.42
C ARG A 204 5.04 -3.63 -23.71
N GLU A 205 4.04 -3.10 -23.00
CA GLU A 205 4.10 -1.76 -22.42
C GLU A 205 4.63 -1.74 -20.98
N ASN A 206 4.74 -2.89 -20.31
CA ASN A 206 5.17 -2.95 -18.93
C ASN A 206 6.36 -3.89 -18.76
N VAL A 207 7.45 -3.35 -18.24
CA VAL A 207 8.67 -4.12 -17.91
C VAL A 207 8.42 -4.99 -16.68
N GLU A 208 7.75 -4.44 -15.67
CA GLU A 208 7.39 -5.14 -14.45
C GLU A 208 5.95 -4.84 -14.06
N LEU A 209 5.13 -5.89 -13.95
CA LEU A 209 3.74 -5.79 -13.49
C LEU A 209 3.68 -5.86 -11.96
N LYS A 210 3.03 -4.88 -11.32
CA LYS A 210 2.87 -4.81 -9.85
C LYS A 210 1.47 -5.20 -9.42
N GLN A 211 0.43 -4.71 -10.12
CA GLN A 211 -0.96 -4.98 -9.79
C GLN A 211 -1.85 -4.90 -11.02
N ILE A 212 -2.84 -5.76 -11.07
CA ILE A 212 -3.89 -5.75 -12.10
C ILE A 212 -5.26 -5.82 -11.41
N GLN A 213 -6.09 -4.81 -11.64
CA GLN A 213 -7.46 -4.77 -11.14
C GLN A 213 -8.41 -4.94 -12.32
N VAL A 214 -9.30 -5.91 -12.25
CA VAL A 214 -10.34 -6.14 -13.26
C VAL A 214 -11.66 -5.67 -12.69
N ILE A 215 -12.24 -4.61 -13.26
CA ILE A 215 -13.39 -3.90 -12.70
C ILE A 215 -14.58 -4.01 -13.65
N GLY A 216 -15.67 -4.60 -13.19
CA GLY A 216 -16.89 -4.77 -13.99
C GLY A 216 -17.84 -3.59 -13.81
N HIS A 217 -18.31 -3.05 -14.94
CA HIS A 217 -19.29 -1.98 -15.03
C HIS A 217 -20.52 -2.47 -15.80
N THR A 218 -21.69 -1.98 -15.41
CA THR A 218 -22.97 -2.24 -16.08
C THR A 218 -23.64 -0.91 -16.46
N ASP A 219 -24.67 -0.99 -17.27
CA ASP A 219 -25.61 0.13 -17.41
C ASP A 219 -26.57 0.19 -16.19
N ALA A 220 -27.39 1.24 -16.14
CA ALA A 220 -28.33 1.48 -15.04
C ALA A 220 -29.65 0.65 -15.19
N ILE A 221 -29.73 -0.26 -16.19
CA ILE A 221 -30.92 -1.08 -16.38
C ILE A 221 -30.90 -2.25 -15.39
N GLY A 222 -31.86 -2.28 -14.49
CA GLY A 222 -31.97 -3.28 -13.43
C GLY A 222 -31.76 -2.72 -12.03
N SER A 223 -31.66 -3.59 -11.02
CA SER A 223 -31.35 -3.15 -9.66
C SER A 223 -29.83 -3.07 -9.43
N ASP A 224 -29.41 -2.18 -8.53
CA ASP A 224 -27.99 -2.01 -8.18
C ASP A 224 -27.35 -3.33 -7.74
N ARG A 225 -28.08 -4.12 -6.95
CA ARG A 225 -27.61 -5.42 -6.48
C ARG A 225 -27.39 -6.41 -7.64
N SER A 226 -28.28 -6.44 -8.62
CA SER A 226 -28.13 -7.32 -9.81
C SER A 226 -27.00 -6.82 -10.72
N ASN A 227 -26.88 -5.51 -10.88
CA ASN A 227 -25.84 -4.87 -11.67
C ASN A 227 -24.47 -5.11 -11.06
N TYR A 228 -24.32 -4.94 -9.74
CA TYR A 228 -23.09 -5.27 -9.03
C TYR A 228 -22.69 -6.75 -9.25
N ALA A 229 -23.65 -7.68 -9.04
CA ALA A 229 -23.38 -9.10 -9.18
C ALA A 229 -23.03 -9.50 -10.62
N LEU A 230 -23.68 -8.90 -11.64
CA LEU A 230 -23.36 -9.12 -13.05
C LEU A 230 -21.97 -8.59 -13.41
N GLY A 231 -21.65 -7.37 -12.98
CA GLY A 231 -20.33 -6.75 -13.18
C GLY A 231 -19.23 -7.60 -12.55
N LEU A 232 -19.41 -8.08 -11.33
CA LEU A 232 -18.42 -8.90 -10.63
C LEU A 232 -18.18 -10.24 -11.37
N LYS A 233 -19.24 -10.93 -11.81
CA LYS A 233 -19.09 -12.18 -12.59
C LYS A 233 -18.33 -11.95 -13.90
N ARG A 234 -18.59 -10.86 -14.61
CA ARG A 234 -17.88 -10.48 -15.83
C ARG A 234 -16.42 -10.20 -15.57
N ALA A 235 -16.12 -9.44 -14.51
CA ALA A 235 -14.75 -9.17 -14.08
C ALA A 235 -13.99 -10.45 -13.73
N GLN A 236 -14.61 -11.37 -13.00
CA GLN A 236 -14.03 -12.68 -12.67
C GLN A 236 -13.73 -13.51 -13.92
N THR A 237 -14.63 -13.54 -14.90
CA THR A 237 -14.41 -14.25 -16.18
C THR A 237 -13.24 -13.65 -16.94
N VAL A 238 -13.19 -12.31 -17.07
CA VAL A 238 -12.07 -11.64 -17.75
C VAL A 238 -10.76 -11.88 -17.00
N ARG A 239 -10.75 -11.82 -15.66
CA ARG A 239 -9.57 -12.15 -14.85
C ARG A 239 -9.03 -13.55 -15.14
N THR A 240 -9.92 -14.54 -15.21
CA THR A 240 -9.55 -15.94 -15.56
C THR A 240 -8.93 -15.98 -16.95
N MET A 241 -9.56 -15.39 -17.94
CA MET A 241 -9.05 -15.36 -19.32
C MET A 241 -7.69 -14.65 -19.44
N LEU A 242 -7.47 -13.55 -18.70
CA LEU A 242 -6.17 -12.86 -18.64
C LEU A 242 -5.08 -13.80 -18.08
N ALA A 243 -5.40 -14.57 -17.02
CA ALA A 243 -4.47 -15.53 -16.44
C ALA A 243 -4.14 -16.68 -17.40
N GLU A 244 -5.13 -17.24 -18.07
CA GLU A 244 -4.96 -18.30 -19.07
C GLU A 244 -4.13 -17.84 -20.28
N ASN A 245 -4.17 -16.56 -20.61
CA ASN A 245 -3.32 -15.95 -21.65
C ASN A 245 -1.96 -15.46 -21.12
N GLY A 246 -1.61 -15.83 -19.87
CA GLY A 246 -0.25 -15.71 -19.33
C GLY A 246 0.07 -14.42 -18.60
N LEU A 247 -0.92 -13.72 -18.05
CA LEU A 247 -0.67 -12.73 -17.02
C LEU A 247 -0.66 -13.39 -15.61
N PRO A 248 0.14 -12.89 -14.66
CA PRO A 248 0.33 -13.52 -13.35
C PRO A 248 -0.92 -13.38 -12.46
N ALA A 249 -1.65 -14.48 -12.27
CA ALA A 249 -2.90 -14.53 -11.49
C ALA A 249 -2.76 -13.97 -10.05
N ARG A 250 -1.57 -14.10 -9.45
CA ARG A 250 -1.26 -13.58 -8.10
C ARG A 250 -1.31 -12.05 -7.99
N LEU A 251 -1.16 -11.34 -9.09
CA LEU A 251 -1.21 -9.88 -9.15
C LEU A 251 -2.61 -9.36 -9.48
N MET A 252 -3.59 -10.25 -9.74
CA MET A 252 -4.90 -9.87 -10.24
C MET A 252 -5.98 -9.93 -9.16
N SER A 253 -6.79 -8.88 -9.08
CA SER A 253 -8.05 -8.85 -8.36
C SER A 253 -9.22 -8.61 -9.31
N ALA A 254 -10.44 -9.03 -8.89
CA ALA A 254 -11.67 -8.74 -9.62
C ALA A 254 -12.66 -8.06 -8.69
N SER A 255 -13.30 -6.99 -9.16
CA SER A 255 -14.28 -6.20 -8.45
C SER A 255 -15.39 -5.71 -9.38
N SER A 256 -16.39 -5.08 -8.82
CA SER A 256 -17.46 -4.43 -9.58
C SER A 256 -17.86 -3.12 -8.93
N VAL A 257 -18.24 -2.16 -9.73
CA VAL A 257 -18.92 -0.94 -9.30
C VAL A 257 -20.38 -0.90 -9.78
N GLY A 258 -20.84 -1.97 -10.45
CA GLY A 258 -22.19 -2.02 -11.00
C GLY A 258 -22.43 -0.85 -11.96
N SER A 259 -23.51 -0.12 -11.73
CA SER A 259 -23.91 1.06 -12.52
C SER A 259 -23.50 2.41 -11.91
N SER A 260 -22.70 2.42 -10.84
CA SER A 260 -22.38 3.67 -10.10
C SER A 260 -21.40 4.60 -10.79
N GLU A 261 -20.64 4.11 -11.79
CA GLU A 261 -19.67 4.89 -12.55
C GLU A 261 -19.98 4.87 -14.06
N PRO A 262 -21.02 5.56 -14.51
CA PRO A 262 -21.36 5.60 -15.92
C PRO A 262 -20.38 6.48 -16.71
N VAL A 263 -20.10 6.10 -17.95
CA VAL A 263 -19.39 6.94 -18.96
C VAL A 263 -20.38 7.84 -19.67
N VAL A 264 -21.62 7.35 -19.86
CA VAL A 264 -22.74 8.09 -20.44
C VAL A 264 -23.89 8.05 -19.45
N ASN A 265 -24.39 9.21 -19.05
CA ASN A 265 -25.44 9.38 -18.03
C ASN A 265 -26.69 10.12 -18.52
N ASP A 266 -26.70 10.61 -19.76
CA ASP A 266 -27.76 11.43 -20.36
C ASP A 266 -28.57 10.68 -21.45
N CYS A 267 -28.67 9.37 -21.34
CA CYS A 267 -29.43 8.54 -22.27
C CYS A 267 -30.95 8.75 -22.15
N ALA A 268 -31.47 9.76 -22.84
CA ALA A 268 -32.88 9.94 -23.08
C ALA A 268 -33.25 9.33 -24.43
N ALA A 269 -34.01 8.23 -24.42
CA ALA A 269 -34.35 7.56 -25.66
C ALA A 269 -35.84 7.22 -25.77
N SER A 270 -36.39 7.39 -26.98
CA SER A 270 -37.81 7.17 -27.30
C SER A 270 -38.21 5.69 -27.35
N SER A 271 -37.24 4.76 -27.36
CA SER A 271 -37.50 3.33 -27.36
C SER A 271 -36.50 2.56 -26.49
N LYS A 272 -36.91 1.39 -26.00
CA LYS A 272 -36.02 0.48 -25.22
C LYS A 272 -34.77 0.12 -25.99
N LYS A 273 -34.88 -0.10 -27.30
CA LYS A 273 -33.71 -0.43 -28.16
C LYS A 273 -32.72 0.72 -28.21
N ALA A 274 -33.22 1.94 -28.39
CA ALA A 274 -32.37 3.14 -28.41
C ALA A 274 -31.74 3.40 -27.04
N LEU A 275 -32.45 3.15 -25.93
CA LEU A 275 -31.92 3.27 -24.57
C LEU A 275 -30.77 2.25 -24.33
N ILE A 276 -30.94 1.00 -24.74
CA ILE A 276 -29.91 -0.04 -24.65
C ILE A 276 -28.68 0.35 -25.47
N ALA A 277 -28.85 0.86 -26.67
CA ALA A 277 -27.77 1.28 -27.54
C ALA A 277 -27.00 2.48 -26.97
N CYS A 278 -27.70 3.49 -26.46
CA CYS A 278 -27.08 4.64 -25.80
C CYS A 278 -26.22 4.25 -24.58
N ASN A 279 -26.69 3.30 -23.79
CA ASN A 279 -25.97 2.81 -22.60
C ASN A 279 -24.87 1.79 -22.92
N ALA A 280 -24.58 1.45 -24.16
CA ALA A 280 -23.55 0.48 -24.52
C ALA A 280 -22.15 0.80 -23.94
N PRO A 281 -21.67 2.06 -23.91
CA PRO A 281 -20.37 2.40 -23.31
C PRO A 281 -20.29 2.11 -21.80
N ASN A 282 -21.43 2.10 -21.08
CA ASN A 282 -21.46 1.79 -19.65
C ASN A 282 -21.21 0.32 -19.38
N ARG A 283 -21.61 -0.56 -20.31
CA ARG A 283 -21.37 -2.02 -20.22
C ARG A 283 -19.93 -2.32 -20.65
N ARG A 284 -19.02 -2.34 -19.71
CA ARG A 284 -17.60 -2.55 -19.97
C ARG A 284 -16.91 -3.33 -18.84
N VAL A 285 -15.73 -3.84 -19.12
CA VAL A 285 -14.77 -4.29 -18.10
C VAL A 285 -13.51 -3.45 -18.26
N VAL A 286 -13.09 -2.81 -17.17
CA VAL A 286 -11.84 -2.05 -17.11
C VAL A 286 -10.77 -2.93 -16.51
N VAL A 287 -9.65 -3.07 -17.21
CA VAL A 287 -8.44 -3.72 -16.71
C VAL A 287 -7.44 -2.62 -16.38
N ARG A 288 -7.31 -2.34 -15.09
CA ARG A 288 -6.42 -1.32 -14.54
C ARG A 288 -5.10 -1.97 -14.16
N VAL A 289 -4.02 -1.52 -14.77
CA VAL A 289 -2.69 -2.09 -14.62
C VAL A 289 -1.76 -1.08 -13.96
N SER A 290 -1.06 -1.49 -12.91
CA SER A 290 0.06 -0.77 -12.33
C SER A 290 1.33 -1.55 -12.56
N GLY A 291 2.38 -0.88 -13.03
CA GLY A 291 3.68 -1.47 -13.30
C GLY A 291 4.70 -0.40 -13.68
N ASP A 292 5.95 -0.79 -13.76
CA ASP A 292 6.99 0.05 -14.32
C ASP A 292 6.84 0.05 -15.84
N GLN A 293 6.61 1.22 -16.42
CA GLN A 293 6.43 1.36 -17.86
C GLN A 293 7.77 1.48 -18.58
N ASP A 294 7.88 0.88 -19.75
CA ASP A 294 9.01 1.11 -20.63
C ASP A 294 8.91 2.53 -21.24
N VAL A 295 9.69 3.45 -20.67
CA VAL A 295 9.74 4.84 -21.16
C VAL A 295 10.26 4.95 -22.59
N SER A 296 10.94 3.94 -23.11
CA SER A 296 11.45 3.93 -24.50
C SER A 296 10.29 3.82 -25.52
N ALA A 297 9.18 3.20 -25.13
CA ALA A 297 8.00 3.06 -26.00
C ALA A 297 7.17 4.36 -26.14
N GLN A 298 7.37 5.35 -25.26
CA GLN A 298 6.62 6.63 -25.29
C GLN A 298 7.30 7.70 -26.16
N ALA A 299 8.58 7.54 -26.49
CA ALA A 299 9.32 8.50 -27.31
C ALA A 299 9.07 8.39 -28.83
N GLN A 300 8.20 7.46 -29.27
CA GLN A 300 7.90 7.22 -30.70
C GLN A 300 6.46 7.58 -31.11
N LYS A 301 5.78 8.47 -30.39
CA LYS A 301 4.46 9.00 -30.81
C LYS A 301 4.53 10.48 -31.11
#